data_b7c5e1f6f560b6c6fc59ea02aa0e93e3
#
_entry.id   b7c5e1f6f560b6c6fc59ea02aa0e93e3
#
_cell.length_a   1.000
_cell.length_b   1.000
_cell.length_c   1.000
_cell.angle_alpha   90.00
_cell.angle_beta   90.00
_cell.angle_gamma   90.00
#
_symmetry.space_group_name_H-M   'P 1'
#
loop_
_entity.id
_entity.type
_entity.pdbx_description
1 polymer ?
#
loop_
_entity_poly.entity_id
_entity_poly.type
_entity_poly.pdbx_seq_one_letter_code
_entity_poly.pdbx_strand_id
1 'polypeptide(L)'
;MKTITTTLLSLSLALSSLAQTPQASSPAPPSLDAVAGIYTTKPGAFISLAIFDPGDGENHLLFTDLTSGTIRVLAPGPGDIFAAGPALFVPSPIEMQLSFQRNGTKEATSLAIRKDKAAEETARRVACDRREITFKNGDVSLAGTLTMPADGKRHPGVVMLHGSGPLNRYSFGPFPDFFVSRGFAVLVYDKRGTGKSKGNLDASTLKDLVADGKAAVEFLSASENIEPGKIGLCGTSQGGFLAAAVAAENPSVAFIVNLYGMYVPVWQQELYRTEAELRAEQASDSEIAEALAFVTKEFEVGKTGAGWESLNATIQQSKEKKWWSHVTKSDSLDELRHYWDTLYSVDPSLPLQKVTCPVLALFGELDTSTPVADTIKNMREALSVAHNSNFTSHTFPKAGHGLLEVNSGASNEIPKSKRLAPELWETMDSWLQKTKSREQN
;
A
#
# COMPACT_ATOMS: atom_id res chain seq x y z
N MET A 1 -11.85 23.55 8.90
CA MET A 1 -11.22 22.22 9.11
C MET A 1 -10.61 21.82 7.77
N LYS A 2 -9.33 21.97 7.62
CA LYS A 2 -8.60 21.61 6.40
C LYS A 2 -7.80 20.35 6.70
N THR A 3 -7.98 19.39 5.87
CA THR A 3 -7.31 18.08 5.89
C THR A 3 -5.81 18.27 6.02
N ILE A 4 -5.20 17.57 6.99
CA ILE A 4 -3.75 17.46 7.04
C ILE A 4 -3.34 16.68 5.83
N THR A 5 -2.74 17.39 4.92
CA THR A 5 -1.95 16.80 3.86
C THR A 5 -0.66 16.31 4.50
N THR A 6 -0.71 15.14 5.19
CA THR A 6 0.48 14.31 5.21
C THR A 6 0.85 14.23 3.75
N THR A 7 2.02 14.69 3.36
CA THR A 7 2.50 14.61 1.99
C THR A 7 2.76 13.14 1.68
N LEU A 8 1.68 12.37 1.66
CA LEU A 8 1.60 11.23 0.76
C LEU A 8 1.69 11.87 -0.61
N LEU A 9 2.64 11.42 -1.39
CA LEU A 9 2.83 11.80 -2.78
C LEU A 9 1.48 12.08 -3.43
N SER A 10 0.97 13.31 -3.28
CA SER A 10 -0.02 13.82 -4.19
C SER A 10 0.74 14.10 -5.47
N LEU A 11 0.81 13.07 -6.31
CA LEU A 11 1.21 13.21 -7.70
C LEU A 11 0.11 14.01 -8.38
N SER A 12 0.09 15.33 -8.14
CA SER A 12 -0.66 16.27 -8.98
C SER A 12 0.07 16.33 -10.33
N LEU A 13 -0.15 15.32 -11.16
CA LEU A 13 0.13 15.38 -12.58
C LEU A 13 -0.80 16.43 -13.16
N ALA A 14 -0.24 17.58 -13.51
CA ALA A 14 -0.88 18.53 -14.40
C ALA A 14 -1.11 17.83 -15.76
N LEU A 15 -2.24 17.15 -15.90
CA LEU A 15 -2.78 16.79 -17.20
C LEU A 15 -3.32 18.09 -17.82
N SER A 16 -2.48 18.74 -18.62
CA SER A 16 -2.90 19.83 -19.48
C SER A 16 -4.05 19.34 -20.37
N SER A 17 -5.21 19.96 -20.21
CA SER A 17 -6.40 19.77 -21.02
C SER A 17 -6.07 20.01 -22.49
N LEU A 18 -5.96 18.97 -23.26
CA LEU A 18 -6.08 19.05 -24.72
C LEU A 18 -7.56 19.23 -25.05
N ALA A 19 -7.90 20.39 -25.54
CA ALA A 19 -9.23 20.70 -26.05
C ALA A 19 -9.62 19.69 -27.12
N GLN A 20 -10.62 18.87 -26.83
CA GLN A 20 -11.18 17.90 -27.76
C GLN A 20 -12.16 18.61 -28.70
N THR A 21 -11.90 18.53 -29.99
CA THR A 21 -12.91 18.74 -31.04
C THR A 21 -13.98 17.64 -30.93
N PRO A 22 -15.28 17.92 -31.17
CA PRO A 22 -16.34 16.91 -31.07
C PRO A 22 -16.17 15.88 -32.19
N GLN A 23 -15.69 14.71 -31.84
CA GLN A 23 -15.64 13.54 -32.70
C GLN A 23 -16.85 12.64 -32.39
N ALA A 24 -17.40 11.99 -33.42
CA ALA A 24 -18.56 11.10 -33.31
C ALA A 24 -18.43 10.13 -32.12
N SER A 25 -19.52 9.90 -31.41
CA SER A 25 -19.60 9.11 -30.17
C SER A 25 -18.94 7.75 -30.28
N SER A 26 -17.67 7.67 -29.93
CA SER A 26 -17.03 6.39 -29.61
C SER A 26 -17.77 5.78 -28.40
N PRO A 27 -18.01 4.44 -28.38
CA PRO A 27 -18.60 3.82 -27.21
C PRO A 27 -17.79 4.17 -25.96
N ALA A 28 -18.48 4.48 -24.86
CA ALA A 28 -17.84 4.79 -23.58
C ALA A 28 -16.86 3.66 -23.20
N PRO A 29 -15.71 3.99 -22.62
CA PRO A 29 -14.77 2.97 -22.16
C PRO A 29 -15.47 2.02 -21.17
N PRO A 30 -15.08 0.72 -21.13
CA PRO A 30 -15.69 -0.23 -20.21
C PRO A 30 -15.48 0.21 -18.76
N SER A 31 -16.41 -0.12 -17.88
CA SER A 31 -16.20 0.08 -16.45
C SER A 31 -14.95 -0.70 -16.01
N LEU A 32 -14.13 -0.13 -15.14
CA LEU A 32 -12.92 -0.80 -14.65
C LEU A 32 -13.23 -2.15 -14.00
N ASP A 33 -14.36 -2.26 -13.27
CA ASP A 33 -14.83 -3.51 -12.66
C ASP A 33 -15.05 -4.63 -13.68
N ALA A 34 -15.45 -4.28 -14.90
CA ALA A 34 -15.72 -5.28 -15.95
C ALA A 34 -14.44 -5.96 -16.47
N VAL A 35 -13.30 -5.30 -16.35
CA VAL A 35 -12.00 -5.78 -16.86
C VAL A 35 -11.01 -6.09 -15.74
N ALA A 36 -11.18 -5.53 -14.54
CA ALA A 36 -10.33 -5.82 -13.40
C ALA A 36 -10.47 -7.29 -12.97
N GLY A 37 -9.34 -7.89 -12.57
CA GLY A 37 -9.28 -9.27 -12.11
C GLY A 37 -7.94 -9.93 -12.38
N ILE A 38 -7.85 -11.20 -12.08
CA ILE A 38 -6.67 -12.03 -12.28
C ILE A 38 -6.81 -12.76 -13.62
N TYR A 39 -5.74 -12.76 -14.39
CA TYR A 39 -5.66 -13.47 -15.67
C TYR A 39 -4.44 -14.41 -15.66
N THR A 40 -4.49 -15.48 -16.44
CA THR A 40 -3.38 -16.42 -16.57
C THR A 40 -3.09 -16.72 -18.05
N THR A 41 -1.81 -16.69 -18.41
CA THR A 41 -1.33 -17.07 -19.74
C THR A 41 -0.99 -18.56 -19.80
N LYS A 42 -0.54 -19.12 -18.66
CA LYS A 42 -0.24 -20.55 -18.44
C LYS A 42 -0.26 -20.83 -16.93
N PRO A 43 -0.34 -22.12 -16.53
CA PRO A 43 -0.29 -22.47 -15.12
C PRO A 43 0.89 -21.83 -14.38
N GLY A 44 0.59 -21.13 -13.27
CA GLY A 44 1.58 -20.44 -12.45
C GLY A 44 2.00 -19.04 -12.92
N ALA A 45 1.64 -18.61 -14.14
CA ALA A 45 1.92 -17.28 -14.64
C ALA A 45 0.65 -16.42 -14.61
N PHE A 46 0.61 -15.44 -13.70
CA PHE A 46 -0.56 -14.62 -13.46
C PHE A 46 -0.30 -13.14 -13.78
N ILE A 47 -1.35 -12.48 -14.22
CA ILE A 47 -1.43 -11.04 -14.47
C ILE A 47 -2.54 -10.50 -13.57
N SER A 48 -2.24 -9.47 -12.81
CA SER A 48 -3.21 -8.67 -12.07
C SER A 48 -3.62 -7.47 -12.92
N LEU A 49 -4.93 -7.26 -13.09
CA LEU A 49 -5.52 -6.01 -13.51
C LEU A 49 -6.30 -5.45 -12.33
N ALA A 50 -5.62 -4.73 -11.47
CA ALA A 50 -6.21 -4.16 -10.27
C ALA A 50 -6.82 -2.78 -10.56
N ILE A 51 -7.97 -2.49 -9.93
CA ILE A 51 -8.38 -1.09 -9.76
C ILE A 51 -7.43 -0.48 -8.74
N PHE A 52 -6.87 0.67 -9.06
CA PHE A 52 -5.84 1.31 -8.26
C PHE A 52 -6.12 2.80 -8.09
N ASP A 53 -6.12 3.25 -6.84
CA ASP A 53 -6.17 4.67 -6.46
C ASP A 53 -4.78 5.08 -5.95
N PRO A 54 -4.01 5.88 -6.71
CA PRO A 54 -2.70 6.37 -6.29
C PRO A 54 -2.78 7.51 -5.27
N GLY A 55 -3.98 7.94 -4.87
CA GLY A 55 -4.22 9.07 -3.98
C GLY A 55 -4.56 10.38 -4.71
N ASP A 56 -4.82 10.33 -6.00
CA ASP A 56 -5.28 11.48 -6.80
C ASP A 56 -6.82 11.64 -6.80
N GLY A 57 -7.53 10.70 -6.17
CA GLY A 57 -8.99 10.67 -6.10
C GLY A 57 -9.65 10.03 -7.32
N GLU A 58 -8.88 9.48 -8.24
CA GLU A 58 -9.35 8.77 -9.43
C GLU A 58 -8.95 7.29 -9.38
N ASN A 59 -9.82 6.43 -9.89
CA ASN A 59 -9.52 5.02 -10.03
C ASN A 59 -8.92 4.74 -11.40
N HIS A 60 -7.76 4.11 -11.42
CA HIS A 60 -7.05 3.67 -12.61
C HIS A 60 -7.08 2.16 -12.74
N LEU A 61 -6.81 1.65 -13.93
CA LEU A 61 -6.53 0.22 -14.13
C LEU A 61 -5.01 0.00 -14.10
N LEU A 62 -4.56 -0.83 -13.18
CA LEU A 62 -3.15 -1.14 -12.98
C LEU A 62 -2.87 -2.55 -13.50
N PHE A 63 -2.04 -2.64 -14.52
CA PHE A 63 -1.48 -3.92 -15.00
C PHE A 63 -0.26 -4.28 -14.15
N THR A 64 -0.22 -5.52 -13.69
CA THR A 64 0.98 -6.10 -13.08
C THR A 64 1.17 -7.55 -13.51
N ASP A 65 2.32 -7.86 -14.07
CA ASP A 65 2.75 -9.23 -14.31
C ASP A 65 3.35 -9.80 -13.00
N LEU A 66 2.66 -10.75 -12.40
CA LEU A 66 3.07 -11.36 -11.11
C LEU A 66 4.23 -12.37 -11.25
N THR A 67 4.89 -12.39 -12.39
CA THR A 67 6.13 -13.16 -12.61
C THR A 67 7.33 -12.23 -12.78
N SER A 68 7.24 -11.30 -13.74
CA SER A 68 8.32 -10.36 -14.04
C SER A 68 8.36 -9.12 -13.16
N GLY A 69 7.26 -8.82 -12.46
CA GLY A 69 7.08 -7.58 -11.72
C GLY A 69 6.76 -6.36 -12.60
N THR A 70 6.63 -6.51 -13.92
CA THR A 70 6.26 -5.40 -14.82
C THR A 70 4.96 -4.75 -14.37
N ILE A 71 4.95 -3.42 -14.22
CA ILE A 71 3.82 -2.67 -13.69
C ILE A 71 3.53 -1.43 -14.55
N ARG A 72 2.26 -1.19 -14.89
CA ARG A 72 1.81 -0.06 -15.74
C ARG A 72 0.42 0.40 -15.35
N VAL A 73 0.23 1.70 -15.24
CA VAL A 73 -1.11 2.29 -15.28
C VAL A 73 -1.58 2.32 -16.71
N LEU A 74 -2.81 1.86 -16.94
CA LEU A 74 -3.41 1.72 -18.25
C LEU A 74 -4.32 2.90 -18.55
N ALA A 75 -4.13 3.54 -19.68
CA ALA A 75 -5.02 4.57 -20.21
C ALA A 75 -6.11 3.92 -21.09
N PRO A 76 -7.39 4.31 -20.93
CA PRO A 76 -8.46 3.81 -21.81
C PRO A 76 -8.29 4.35 -23.23
N GLY A 77 -8.46 3.47 -24.20
CA GLY A 77 -8.53 3.76 -25.64
C GLY A 77 -9.94 3.54 -26.20
N PRO A 78 -10.08 3.59 -27.53
CA PRO A 78 -11.38 3.34 -28.17
C PRO A 78 -11.86 1.91 -27.96
N GLY A 79 -13.15 1.73 -27.65
CA GLY A 79 -13.74 0.41 -27.42
C GLY A 79 -13.19 -0.29 -26.19
N ASP A 80 -12.98 -1.61 -26.28
CA ASP A 80 -12.42 -2.44 -25.21
C ASP A 80 -10.88 -2.50 -25.24
N ILE A 81 -10.22 -1.39 -25.56
CA ILE A 81 -8.75 -1.29 -25.62
C ILE A 81 -8.24 -0.41 -24.50
N PHE A 82 -7.16 -0.86 -23.88
CA PHE A 82 -6.36 -0.06 -22.94
C PHE A 82 -4.90 -0.05 -23.42
N ALA A 83 -4.18 1.03 -23.13
CA ALA A 83 -2.80 1.20 -23.56
C ALA A 83 -1.91 1.68 -22.40
N ALA A 84 -0.63 1.34 -22.47
CA ALA A 84 0.37 1.85 -21.56
C ALA A 84 1.67 2.17 -22.30
N GLY A 85 2.40 3.12 -21.74
CA GLY A 85 3.75 3.47 -22.19
C GLY A 85 4.85 2.69 -21.45
N PRO A 86 6.09 3.22 -21.46
CA PRO A 86 7.29 2.49 -21.02
C PRO A 86 7.43 2.31 -19.51
N ALA A 87 6.67 3.05 -18.71
CA ALA A 87 6.80 3.04 -17.26
C ALA A 87 5.45 3.25 -16.55
N LEU A 88 5.42 3.15 -15.23
CA LEU A 88 4.21 3.11 -14.39
C LEU A 88 3.19 4.20 -14.75
N PHE A 89 3.61 5.47 -14.76
CA PHE A 89 2.76 6.63 -15.09
C PHE A 89 3.27 7.40 -16.32
N VAL A 90 4.03 6.77 -17.21
CA VAL A 90 4.49 7.36 -18.47
C VAL A 90 3.65 6.79 -19.60
N PRO A 91 2.65 7.52 -20.13
CA PRO A 91 1.68 6.96 -21.09
C PRO A 91 2.21 6.86 -22.52
N SER A 92 3.31 7.53 -22.86
CA SER A 92 3.83 7.62 -24.24
C SER A 92 5.36 7.44 -24.29
N PRO A 93 5.93 6.85 -25.36
CA PRO A 93 5.22 6.19 -26.45
C PRO A 93 4.46 4.94 -25.98
N ILE A 94 3.39 4.55 -26.69
CA ILE A 94 2.66 3.32 -26.35
C ILE A 94 3.56 2.11 -26.63
N GLU A 95 3.81 1.31 -25.58
CA GLU A 95 4.60 0.07 -25.66
C GLU A 95 3.75 -1.19 -25.40
N MET A 96 2.55 -1.03 -24.85
CA MET A 96 1.66 -2.13 -24.56
C MET A 96 0.21 -1.75 -24.85
N GLN A 97 -0.53 -2.68 -25.46
CA GLN A 97 -1.98 -2.58 -25.65
C GLN A 97 -2.65 -3.85 -25.15
N LEU A 98 -3.80 -3.67 -24.48
CA LEU A 98 -4.66 -4.74 -24.01
C LEU A 98 -6.01 -4.60 -24.72
N SER A 99 -6.52 -5.72 -25.27
CA SER A 99 -7.88 -5.80 -25.79
C SER A 99 -8.63 -6.93 -25.09
N PHE A 100 -9.90 -6.70 -24.74
CA PHE A 100 -10.68 -7.62 -23.95
C PHE A 100 -11.71 -8.34 -24.80
N GLN A 101 -11.92 -9.63 -24.49
CA GLN A 101 -12.99 -10.43 -25.07
C GLN A 101 -14.04 -10.73 -24.02
N ARG A 102 -15.31 -10.69 -24.40
CA ARG A 102 -16.49 -10.93 -23.55
C ARG A 102 -17.32 -12.05 -24.14
N ASN A 103 -17.91 -12.88 -23.31
CA ASN A 103 -18.78 -13.96 -23.74
C ASN A 103 -20.20 -13.72 -23.20
N GLY A 104 -20.93 -12.80 -23.85
CA GLY A 104 -22.32 -12.49 -23.50
C GLY A 104 -22.56 -11.88 -22.11
N THR A 105 -21.53 -11.77 -21.29
CA THR A 105 -21.52 -11.13 -19.95
C THR A 105 -20.95 -9.72 -20.04
N LYS A 106 -21.18 -8.92 -19.00
CA LYS A 106 -20.54 -7.59 -18.89
C LYS A 106 -19.05 -7.71 -18.59
N GLU A 107 -18.59 -8.83 -18.03
CA GLU A 107 -17.21 -9.05 -17.62
C GLU A 107 -16.35 -9.63 -18.75
N ALA A 108 -15.08 -9.23 -18.77
CA ALA A 108 -14.08 -9.81 -19.68
C ALA A 108 -13.78 -11.27 -19.30
N THR A 109 -13.70 -12.16 -20.27
CA THR A 109 -13.34 -13.58 -20.09
C THR A 109 -11.88 -13.86 -20.44
N SER A 110 -11.32 -13.04 -21.32
CA SER A 110 -9.91 -13.09 -21.71
C SER A 110 -9.43 -11.72 -22.15
N LEU A 111 -8.12 -11.57 -22.20
CA LEU A 111 -7.46 -10.40 -22.77
C LEU A 111 -6.36 -10.84 -23.72
N ALA A 112 -6.15 -10.07 -24.78
CA ALA A 112 -4.99 -10.15 -25.64
C ALA A 112 -4.04 -9.01 -25.28
N ILE A 113 -2.74 -9.32 -25.14
CA ILE A 113 -1.68 -8.41 -24.76
C ILE A 113 -0.74 -8.29 -25.95
N ARG A 114 -0.65 -7.10 -26.52
CA ARG A 114 0.33 -6.76 -27.55
C ARG A 114 1.39 -5.87 -26.93
N LYS A 115 2.62 -6.35 -26.88
CA LYS A 115 3.83 -5.57 -26.55
C LYS A 115 4.55 -5.23 -27.85
N ASP A 116 5.23 -4.07 -27.90
CA ASP A 116 5.98 -3.64 -29.09
C ASP A 116 6.87 -4.78 -29.64
N LYS A 117 6.79 -5.06 -30.94
CA LYS A 117 7.55 -6.11 -31.68
C LYS A 117 7.43 -7.55 -31.15
N ALA A 118 6.64 -7.84 -30.10
CA ALA A 118 6.42 -9.18 -29.60
C ALA A 118 5.17 -9.81 -30.24
N ALA A 119 5.09 -11.15 -30.22
CA ALA A 119 3.87 -11.85 -30.58
C ALA A 119 2.78 -11.50 -29.55
N GLU A 120 1.53 -11.43 -30.04
CA GLU A 120 0.38 -11.22 -29.16
C GLU A 120 0.21 -12.42 -28.21
N GLU A 121 0.05 -12.14 -26.94
CA GLU A 121 -0.16 -13.14 -25.89
C GLU A 121 -1.61 -13.07 -25.41
N THR A 122 -2.28 -14.23 -25.29
CA THR A 122 -3.64 -14.31 -24.74
C THR A 122 -3.62 -14.82 -23.32
N ALA A 123 -4.32 -14.12 -22.41
CA ALA A 123 -4.52 -14.54 -21.04
C ALA A 123 -6.02 -14.74 -20.77
N ARG A 124 -6.36 -15.81 -20.02
CA ARG A 124 -7.74 -16.14 -19.62
C ARG A 124 -8.01 -15.63 -18.22
N ARG A 125 -9.19 -15.10 -17.98
CA ARG A 125 -9.61 -14.68 -16.63
C ARG A 125 -9.69 -15.88 -15.71
N VAL A 126 -9.14 -15.73 -14.52
CA VAL A 126 -9.25 -16.70 -13.42
C VAL A 126 -10.61 -16.49 -12.75
N ALA A 127 -11.35 -17.57 -12.54
CA ALA A 127 -12.62 -17.48 -11.84
C ALA A 127 -12.41 -17.18 -10.36
N CYS A 128 -12.96 -16.06 -9.90
CA CYS A 128 -12.94 -15.62 -8.51
C CYS A 128 -14.36 -15.28 -8.05
N ASP A 129 -14.67 -15.60 -6.80
CA ASP A 129 -15.86 -15.09 -6.11
C ASP A 129 -15.48 -13.75 -5.47
N ARG A 130 -16.13 -12.68 -5.92
CA ARG A 130 -15.89 -11.31 -5.43
C ARG A 130 -17.18 -10.74 -4.88
N ARG A 131 -17.17 -10.37 -3.61
CA ARG A 131 -18.34 -9.88 -2.88
C ARG A 131 -18.05 -8.53 -2.23
N GLU A 132 -18.93 -7.56 -2.47
CA GLU A 132 -18.99 -6.37 -1.65
C GLU A 132 -19.50 -6.75 -0.26
N ILE A 133 -18.81 -6.31 0.77
CA ILE A 133 -19.15 -6.63 2.15
C ILE A 133 -19.18 -5.38 3.04
N THR A 134 -19.78 -5.52 4.18
CA THR A 134 -19.74 -4.52 5.25
C THR A 134 -19.60 -5.23 6.58
N PHE A 135 -18.73 -4.74 7.43
CA PHE A 135 -18.55 -5.22 8.80
C PHE A 135 -18.50 -4.03 9.77
N LYS A 136 -18.54 -4.30 11.07
CA LYS A 136 -18.59 -3.25 12.10
C LYS A 136 -17.44 -3.35 13.07
N ASN A 137 -16.94 -2.19 13.47
CA ASN A 137 -16.16 -1.99 14.69
C ASN A 137 -16.94 -1.05 15.61
N GLY A 138 -17.64 -1.59 16.59
CA GLY A 138 -18.62 -0.84 17.37
C GLY A 138 -19.68 -0.20 16.48
N ASP A 139 -19.80 1.12 16.55
CA ASP A 139 -20.76 1.89 15.73
C ASP A 139 -20.22 2.23 14.33
N VAL A 140 -18.92 2.01 14.07
CA VAL A 140 -18.32 2.32 12.77
C VAL A 140 -18.58 1.17 11.79
N SER A 141 -19.23 1.50 10.67
CA SER A 141 -19.47 0.58 9.56
C SER A 141 -18.35 0.70 8.53
N LEU A 142 -17.67 -0.40 8.27
CA LEU A 142 -16.53 -0.50 7.33
C LEU A 142 -16.96 -1.29 6.10
N ALA A 143 -16.80 -0.69 4.93
CA ALA A 143 -17.12 -1.29 3.65
C ALA A 143 -15.87 -1.90 3.01
N GLY A 144 -15.99 -3.06 2.41
CA GLY A 144 -14.86 -3.78 1.83
C GLY A 144 -15.25 -4.67 0.66
N THR A 145 -14.28 -5.39 0.15
CA THR A 145 -14.44 -6.43 -0.85
C THR A 145 -13.73 -7.69 -0.37
N LEU A 146 -14.43 -8.80 -0.34
CA LEU A 146 -13.88 -10.13 -0.14
C LEU A 146 -13.75 -10.81 -1.49
N THR A 147 -12.52 -11.23 -1.83
CA THR A 147 -12.23 -11.96 -3.07
C THR A 147 -11.56 -13.30 -2.75
N MET A 148 -12.03 -14.38 -3.37
CA MET A 148 -11.46 -15.71 -3.20
C MET A 148 -11.54 -16.52 -4.50
N PRO A 149 -10.77 -17.63 -4.64
CA PRO A 149 -10.94 -18.56 -5.75
C PRO A 149 -12.37 -19.13 -5.79
N ALA A 150 -12.97 -19.22 -6.99
CA ALA A 150 -14.32 -19.73 -7.17
C ALA A 150 -14.32 -21.27 -7.40
N ASP A 151 -13.67 -22.02 -6.48
CA ASP A 151 -13.52 -23.49 -6.57
C ASP A 151 -14.40 -24.25 -5.56
N GLY A 152 -15.19 -23.53 -4.75
CA GLY A 152 -16.11 -24.08 -3.76
C GLY A 152 -15.42 -24.67 -2.50
N LYS A 153 -14.13 -24.44 -2.34
CA LYS A 153 -13.37 -24.93 -1.18
C LYS A 153 -13.28 -23.88 -0.08
N ARG A 154 -12.77 -24.29 1.08
CA ARG A 154 -12.31 -23.37 2.12
C ARG A 154 -10.90 -22.88 1.81
N HIS A 155 -10.64 -21.63 2.12
CA HIS A 155 -9.39 -20.95 1.86
C HIS A 155 -8.80 -20.35 3.13
N PRO A 156 -7.47 -20.35 3.30
CA PRO A 156 -6.83 -19.46 4.26
C PRO A 156 -7.12 -17.99 3.90
N GLY A 157 -7.19 -17.13 4.91
CA GLY A 157 -7.54 -15.73 4.72
C GLY A 157 -6.35 -14.78 4.80
N VAL A 158 -6.47 -13.62 4.17
CA VAL A 158 -5.58 -12.47 4.37
C VAL A 158 -6.42 -11.20 4.53
N VAL A 159 -6.17 -10.45 5.59
CA VAL A 159 -6.68 -9.08 5.73
C VAL A 159 -5.57 -8.12 5.33
N MET A 160 -5.89 -7.20 4.41
CA MET A 160 -4.98 -6.14 4.00
C MET A 160 -5.14 -4.92 4.91
N LEU A 161 -4.03 -4.38 5.43
CA LEU A 161 -3.98 -3.22 6.29
C LEU A 161 -3.27 -2.05 5.61
N HIS A 162 -3.91 -0.90 5.61
CA HIS A 162 -3.46 0.28 4.85
C HIS A 162 -2.25 0.98 5.45
N GLY A 163 -1.47 1.62 4.59
CA GLY A 163 -0.53 2.66 4.93
C GLY A 163 -1.19 3.89 5.58
N SER A 164 -0.42 4.93 5.82
CA SER A 164 -0.92 6.21 6.36
C SER A 164 -1.81 6.95 5.35
N GLY A 165 -2.59 7.91 5.85
CA GLY A 165 -3.48 8.76 5.04
C GLY A 165 -4.86 8.17 4.76
N PRO A 166 -5.68 8.90 3.99
CA PRO A 166 -7.08 8.58 3.70
C PRO A 166 -7.22 7.57 2.55
N LEU A 167 -6.70 6.37 2.74
CA LEU A 167 -6.65 5.32 1.74
C LEU A 167 -7.92 4.48 1.71
N ASN A 168 -8.34 4.08 0.52
CA ASN A 168 -9.46 3.18 0.28
C ASN A 168 -8.98 1.77 -0.11
N ARG A 169 -9.91 0.84 -0.35
CA ARG A 169 -9.64 -0.56 -0.72
C ARG A 169 -8.82 -0.76 -2.00
N TYR A 170 -8.69 0.26 -2.83
CA TYR A 170 -7.94 0.21 -4.10
C TYR A 170 -6.48 0.65 -3.96
N SER A 171 -6.03 0.99 -2.76
CA SER A 171 -4.66 1.48 -2.52
C SER A 171 -3.60 0.38 -2.47
N PHE A 172 -3.99 -0.90 -2.52
CA PHE A 172 -3.05 -2.03 -2.34
C PHE A 172 -2.38 -2.51 -3.63
N GLY A 173 -2.76 -1.95 -4.78
CA GLY A 173 -2.22 -2.38 -6.07
C GLY A 173 -2.41 -3.89 -6.34
N PRO A 174 -1.35 -4.61 -6.76
CA PRO A 174 -1.45 -6.02 -7.16
C PRO A 174 -1.42 -7.03 -6.00
N PHE A 175 -1.14 -6.59 -4.76
CA PHE A 175 -0.93 -7.51 -3.63
C PHE A 175 -2.16 -8.38 -3.29
N PRO A 176 -3.40 -7.86 -3.30
CA PRO A 176 -4.59 -8.71 -3.11
C PRO A 176 -4.68 -9.83 -4.14
N ASP A 177 -4.47 -9.52 -5.42
CA ASP A 177 -4.53 -10.50 -6.52
C ASP A 177 -3.40 -11.53 -6.42
N PHE A 178 -2.23 -11.13 -5.93
CA PHE A 178 -1.15 -12.08 -5.64
C PHE A 178 -1.63 -13.14 -4.66
N PHE A 179 -2.20 -12.78 -3.53
CA PHE A 179 -2.68 -13.75 -2.53
C PHE A 179 -3.83 -14.61 -3.08
N VAL A 180 -4.80 -14.02 -3.79
CA VAL A 180 -5.90 -14.79 -4.39
C VAL A 180 -5.38 -15.81 -5.39
N SER A 181 -4.39 -15.45 -6.23
CA SER A 181 -3.78 -16.38 -7.19
C SER A 181 -3.01 -17.53 -6.53
N ARG A 182 -2.72 -17.44 -5.22
CA ARG A 182 -2.09 -18.49 -4.39
C ARG A 182 -3.11 -19.22 -3.51
N GLY A 183 -4.39 -19.04 -3.76
CA GLY A 183 -5.46 -19.77 -3.09
C GLY A 183 -5.92 -19.17 -1.76
N PHE A 184 -5.63 -17.91 -1.49
CA PHE A 184 -6.14 -17.22 -0.31
C PHE A 184 -7.45 -16.48 -0.61
N ALA A 185 -8.31 -16.39 0.40
CA ALA A 185 -9.37 -15.39 0.42
C ALA A 185 -8.81 -14.08 0.96
N VAL A 186 -9.05 -12.97 0.28
CA VAL A 186 -8.47 -11.66 0.62
C VAL A 186 -9.57 -10.66 0.93
N LEU A 187 -9.48 -10.04 2.10
CA LEU A 187 -10.32 -8.94 2.52
C LEU A 187 -9.55 -7.62 2.39
N VAL A 188 -10.03 -6.75 1.50
CA VAL A 188 -9.66 -5.34 1.44
C VAL A 188 -10.84 -4.49 1.89
N TYR A 189 -10.60 -3.39 2.59
CA TYR A 189 -11.68 -2.50 3.05
C TYR A 189 -11.28 -1.04 2.91
N ASP A 190 -12.24 -0.13 2.86
CA ASP A 190 -11.98 1.30 2.92
C ASP A 190 -11.64 1.67 4.36
N LYS A 191 -10.55 2.36 4.59
CA LYS A 191 -10.18 2.87 5.90
C LYS A 191 -11.32 3.71 6.46
N ARG A 192 -11.51 3.74 7.78
CA ARG A 192 -12.60 4.53 8.39
C ARG A 192 -12.58 5.98 7.89
N GLY A 193 -13.75 6.52 7.55
CA GLY A 193 -13.89 7.88 7.02
C GLY A 193 -13.47 8.03 5.56
N THR A 194 -13.16 6.94 4.82
CA THR A 194 -12.82 6.97 3.40
C THR A 194 -13.76 6.09 2.58
N GLY A 195 -13.81 6.29 1.28
CA GLY A 195 -14.60 5.50 0.36
C GLY A 195 -16.06 5.34 0.80
N LYS A 196 -16.52 4.11 1.00
CA LYS A 196 -17.87 3.78 1.48
C LYS A 196 -17.90 3.54 3.00
N SER A 197 -16.77 3.50 3.69
CA SER A 197 -16.68 3.32 5.14
C SER A 197 -17.13 4.57 5.88
N LYS A 198 -17.77 4.35 7.03
CA LYS A 198 -18.19 5.42 7.95
C LYS A 198 -17.08 5.72 8.96
N GLY A 199 -17.33 6.71 9.82
CA GLY A 199 -16.36 7.18 10.82
C GLY A 199 -15.66 8.46 10.38
N ASN A 200 -14.63 8.85 11.12
CA ASN A 200 -13.83 10.04 10.87
C ASN A 200 -12.36 9.70 11.09
N LEU A 201 -11.57 9.70 10.02
CA LEU A 201 -10.14 9.37 10.08
C LEU A 201 -9.35 10.42 10.87
N ASP A 202 -9.64 11.71 10.67
CA ASP A 202 -8.91 12.81 11.31
C ASP A 202 -9.08 12.86 12.83
N ALA A 203 -10.19 12.29 13.34
CA ALA A 203 -10.44 12.14 14.77
C ALA A 203 -10.03 10.77 15.32
N SER A 204 -9.44 9.91 14.50
CA SER A 204 -9.09 8.54 14.88
C SER A 204 -7.65 8.43 15.36
N THR A 205 -7.43 7.53 16.28
CA THR A 205 -6.11 7.14 16.78
C THR A 205 -5.61 5.85 16.12
N LEU A 206 -4.34 5.52 16.33
CA LEU A 206 -3.82 4.21 15.92
C LEU A 206 -4.56 3.04 16.59
N LYS A 207 -5.05 3.23 17.83
CA LYS A 207 -5.87 2.21 18.53
C LYS A 207 -7.18 1.93 17.79
N ASP A 208 -7.80 2.96 17.23
CA ASP A 208 -9.01 2.79 16.41
C ASP A 208 -8.74 1.99 15.15
N LEU A 209 -7.59 2.24 14.49
CA LEU A 209 -7.18 1.51 13.29
C LEU A 209 -6.82 0.05 13.60
N VAL A 210 -6.21 -0.22 14.76
CA VAL A 210 -5.98 -1.58 15.27
C VAL A 210 -7.31 -2.29 15.53
N ALA A 211 -8.27 -1.61 16.14
CA ALA A 211 -9.60 -2.17 16.38
C ALA A 211 -10.34 -2.48 15.06
N ASP A 212 -10.20 -1.65 14.02
CA ASP A 212 -10.73 -1.94 12.69
C ASP A 212 -10.10 -3.19 12.09
N GLY A 213 -8.77 -3.33 12.21
CA GLY A 213 -8.06 -4.53 11.76
C GLY A 213 -8.52 -5.80 12.49
N LYS A 214 -8.75 -5.73 13.80
CA LYS A 214 -9.29 -6.84 14.59
C LYS A 214 -10.71 -7.22 14.11
N ALA A 215 -11.59 -6.25 13.95
CA ALA A 215 -12.93 -6.47 13.44
C ALA A 215 -12.92 -7.08 12.02
N ALA A 216 -11.96 -6.71 11.18
CA ALA A 216 -11.77 -7.32 9.85
C ALA A 216 -11.35 -8.79 9.96
N VAL A 217 -10.44 -9.15 10.88
CA VAL A 217 -10.07 -10.54 11.15
C VAL A 217 -11.26 -11.35 11.67
N GLU A 218 -12.03 -10.81 12.60
CA GLU A 218 -13.23 -11.44 13.16
C GLU A 218 -14.28 -11.69 12.06
N PHE A 219 -14.55 -10.68 11.24
CA PHE A 219 -15.47 -10.81 10.11
C PHE A 219 -15.02 -11.91 9.14
N LEU A 220 -13.74 -11.90 8.75
CA LEU A 220 -13.21 -12.89 7.82
C LEU A 220 -13.26 -14.31 8.42
N SER A 221 -12.95 -14.45 9.71
CA SER A 221 -13.01 -15.73 10.41
C SER A 221 -14.42 -16.33 10.47
N ALA A 222 -15.44 -15.49 10.53
CA ALA A 222 -16.85 -15.90 10.55
C ALA A 222 -17.44 -16.08 9.14
N SER A 223 -16.69 -15.76 8.08
CA SER A 223 -17.16 -15.82 6.71
C SER A 223 -17.18 -17.25 6.17
N GLU A 224 -18.15 -17.53 5.28
CA GLU A 224 -18.22 -18.83 4.59
C GLU A 224 -16.99 -19.09 3.73
N ASN A 225 -16.60 -20.34 3.61
CA ASN A 225 -15.44 -20.79 2.83
C ASN A 225 -14.08 -20.24 3.31
N ILE A 226 -13.98 -19.81 4.56
CA ILE A 226 -12.71 -19.46 5.21
C ILE A 226 -12.27 -20.57 6.15
N GLU A 227 -10.96 -20.87 6.17
CA GLU A 227 -10.36 -21.80 7.12
C GLU A 227 -10.14 -21.07 8.45
N PRO A 228 -10.87 -21.45 9.53
CA PRO A 228 -10.66 -20.83 10.85
C PRO A 228 -9.22 -21.01 11.33
N GLY A 229 -8.65 -19.96 11.95
CA GLY A 229 -7.27 -19.99 12.46
C GLY A 229 -6.16 -19.92 11.40
N LYS A 230 -6.53 -19.75 10.13
CA LYS A 230 -5.56 -19.57 9.03
C LYS A 230 -5.69 -18.18 8.37
N ILE A 231 -5.89 -17.16 9.18
CA ILE A 231 -5.99 -15.78 8.70
C ILE A 231 -4.70 -15.05 9.01
N GLY A 232 -4.00 -14.62 7.96
CA GLY A 232 -2.85 -13.75 8.05
C GLY A 232 -3.20 -12.27 7.86
N LEU A 233 -2.24 -11.43 8.19
CA LEU A 233 -2.29 -9.99 7.96
C LEU A 233 -1.22 -9.60 6.95
N CYS A 234 -1.58 -8.76 6.00
CA CYS A 234 -0.60 -8.11 5.11
C CYS A 234 -0.76 -6.59 5.23
N GLY A 235 0.27 -5.92 5.72
CA GLY A 235 0.25 -4.48 5.94
C GLY A 235 1.27 -3.75 5.09
N THR A 236 0.85 -2.63 4.48
CA THR A 236 1.71 -1.73 3.70
C THR A 236 2.08 -0.50 4.55
N SER A 237 3.37 -0.15 4.62
CA SER A 237 3.84 1.04 5.35
C SER A 237 3.28 1.07 6.80
N GLN A 238 2.51 2.08 7.22
CA GLN A 238 1.81 2.12 8.52
C GLN A 238 1.05 0.81 8.82
N GLY A 239 0.42 0.20 7.80
CA GLY A 239 -0.30 -1.07 7.93
C GLY A 239 0.59 -2.22 8.40
N GLY A 240 1.89 -2.16 8.10
CA GLY A 240 2.86 -3.15 8.55
C GLY A 240 2.97 -3.23 10.06
N PHE A 241 3.10 -2.09 10.74
CA PHE A 241 3.12 -2.09 12.19
C PHE A 241 1.74 -2.22 12.84
N LEU A 242 0.68 -1.78 12.16
CA LEU A 242 -0.69 -2.07 12.61
C LEU A 242 -0.96 -3.58 12.62
N ALA A 243 -0.41 -4.33 11.64
CA ALA A 243 -0.51 -5.79 11.62
C ALA A 243 0.08 -6.44 12.88
N ALA A 244 1.25 -5.95 13.34
CA ALA A 244 1.84 -6.42 14.58
C ALA A 244 0.97 -6.07 15.80
N ALA A 245 0.39 -4.88 15.84
CA ALA A 245 -0.49 -4.47 16.93
C ALA A 245 -1.79 -5.29 16.97
N VAL A 246 -2.39 -5.57 15.81
CA VAL A 246 -3.56 -6.47 15.70
C VAL A 246 -3.22 -7.88 16.17
N ALA A 247 -2.09 -8.45 15.71
CA ALA A 247 -1.67 -9.79 16.10
C ALA A 247 -1.29 -9.91 17.58
N ALA A 248 -0.71 -8.87 18.18
CA ALA A 248 -0.40 -8.82 19.60
C ALA A 248 -1.64 -8.89 20.49
N GLU A 249 -2.80 -8.44 19.98
CA GLU A 249 -4.10 -8.48 20.66
C GLU A 249 -5.01 -9.62 20.18
N ASN A 250 -4.62 -10.33 19.12
CA ASN A 250 -5.39 -11.43 18.55
C ASN A 250 -4.47 -12.62 18.20
N PRO A 251 -4.27 -13.57 19.15
CA PRO A 251 -3.40 -14.74 18.95
C PRO A 251 -3.87 -15.71 17.85
N SER A 252 -5.08 -15.55 17.30
CA SER A 252 -5.56 -16.37 16.18
C SER A 252 -5.00 -15.95 14.82
N VAL A 253 -4.24 -14.84 14.76
CA VAL A 253 -3.55 -14.44 13.54
C VAL A 253 -2.47 -15.45 13.20
N ALA A 254 -2.58 -16.04 12.01
CA ALA A 254 -1.71 -17.14 11.58
C ALA A 254 -0.32 -16.69 11.11
N PHE A 255 -0.22 -15.50 10.50
CA PHE A 255 1.05 -14.92 10.03
C PHE A 255 0.92 -13.42 9.75
N ILE A 256 2.08 -12.76 9.65
CA ILE A 256 2.18 -11.36 9.23
C ILE A 256 3.11 -11.26 8.02
N VAL A 257 2.67 -10.51 7.01
CA VAL A 257 3.51 -9.98 5.92
C VAL A 257 3.57 -8.46 6.07
N ASN A 258 4.74 -7.97 6.44
CA ASN A 258 5.05 -6.54 6.52
C ASN A 258 5.69 -6.09 5.20
N LEU A 259 5.00 -5.24 4.46
CA LEU A 259 5.50 -4.60 3.26
C LEU A 259 5.96 -3.18 3.61
N TYR A 260 7.27 -2.98 3.69
CA TYR A 260 7.94 -1.69 3.94
C TYR A 260 7.41 -0.90 5.15
N GLY A 261 6.81 -1.54 6.14
CA GLY A 261 6.39 -0.90 7.39
C GLY A 261 7.56 -0.76 8.36
N MET A 262 7.64 0.39 9.01
CA MET A 262 8.73 0.72 9.93
C MET A 262 8.52 0.21 11.35
N TYR A 263 9.62 -0.02 12.09
CA TYR A 263 9.61 -0.40 13.49
C TYR A 263 10.66 0.37 14.32
N VAL A 264 10.69 1.67 14.09
CA VAL A 264 11.34 2.67 14.94
C VAL A 264 10.27 3.62 15.49
N PRO A 265 10.48 4.33 16.58
CA PRO A 265 9.57 5.39 17.04
C PRO A 265 9.21 6.34 15.90
N VAL A 266 7.93 6.72 15.79
CA VAL A 266 7.43 7.46 14.62
C VAL A 266 8.15 8.80 14.44
N TRP A 267 8.53 9.49 15.54
CA TRP A 267 9.33 10.72 15.45
C TRP A 267 10.73 10.50 14.83
N GLN A 268 11.35 9.35 15.09
CA GLN A 268 12.65 9.01 14.48
C GLN A 268 12.50 8.72 12.99
N GLN A 269 11.44 8.00 12.63
CA GLN A 269 11.12 7.74 11.23
C GLN A 269 10.90 9.04 10.45
N GLU A 270 10.22 10.02 11.04
CA GLU A 270 9.95 11.30 10.38
C GLU A 270 11.24 12.11 10.14
N LEU A 271 12.19 12.11 11.09
CA LEU A 271 13.51 12.69 10.89
C LEU A 271 14.29 11.98 9.78
N TYR A 272 14.29 10.63 9.81
CA TYR A 272 14.94 9.84 8.76
C TYR A 272 14.33 10.14 7.39
N ARG A 273 12.99 10.12 7.27
CA ARG A 273 12.30 10.39 6.03
C ARG A 273 12.66 11.76 5.46
N THR A 274 12.61 12.79 6.29
CA THR A 274 12.96 14.16 5.90
C THR A 274 14.39 14.24 5.35
N GLU A 275 15.35 13.64 6.04
CA GLU A 275 16.74 13.62 5.57
C GLU A 275 16.91 12.79 4.29
N ALA A 276 16.37 11.58 4.27
CA ALA A 276 16.56 10.64 3.16
C ALA A 276 15.92 11.13 1.85
N GLU A 277 14.69 11.68 1.92
CA GLU A 277 14.03 12.27 0.75
C GLU A 277 14.82 13.46 0.20
N LEU A 278 15.24 14.38 1.05
CA LEU A 278 16.02 15.54 0.64
C LEU A 278 17.38 15.15 0.05
N ARG A 279 18.06 14.13 0.62
CA ARG A 279 19.31 13.61 0.04
C ARG A 279 19.08 12.96 -1.31
N ALA A 280 18.01 12.17 -1.47
CA ALA A 280 17.65 11.54 -2.74
C ALA A 280 17.35 12.58 -3.83
N GLU A 281 16.84 13.74 -3.46
CA GLU A 281 16.61 14.89 -4.35
C GLU A 281 17.80 15.84 -4.48
N GLN A 282 18.96 15.46 -3.93
CA GLN A 282 20.21 16.22 -4.02
C GLN A 282 20.16 17.62 -3.36
N ALA A 283 19.36 17.77 -2.30
CA ALA A 283 19.37 18.99 -1.49
C ALA A 283 20.76 19.18 -0.82
N SER A 284 21.14 20.43 -0.58
CA SER A 284 22.37 20.74 0.10
C SER A 284 22.31 20.37 1.59
N ASP A 285 23.48 20.10 2.20
CA ASP A 285 23.56 19.81 3.63
C ASP A 285 22.96 20.94 4.50
N SER A 286 23.02 22.18 4.05
CA SER A 286 22.39 23.33 4.73
C SER A 286 20.86 23.24 4.68
N GLU A 287 20.27 22.91 3.54
CA GLU A 287 18.81 22.74 3.38
C GLU A 287 18.31 21.58 4.24
N ILE A 288 19.06 20.47 4.27
CA ILE A 288 18.77 19.31 5.11
C ILE A 288 18.82 19.69 6.60
N ALA A 289 19.88 20.37 7.02
CA ALA A 289 20.03 20.79 8.42
C ALA A 289 18.91 21.75 8.86
N GLU A 290 18.49 22.69 7.99
CA GLU A 290 17.36 23.57 8.25
C GLU A 290 16.06 22.78 8.42
N ALA A 291 15.78 21.80 7.54
CA ALA A 291 14.58 20.97 7.59
C ALA A 291 14.54 20.13 8.87
N LEU A 292 15.65 19.47 9.22
CA LEU A 292 15.75 18.66 10.44
C LEU A 292 15.60 19.50 11.71
N ALA A 293 16.19 20.71 11.73
CA ALA A 293 16.02 21.64 12.86
C ALA A 293 14.55 22.08 13.01
N PHE A 294 13.83 22.29 11.88
CA PHE A 294 12.42 22.60 11.88
C PHE A 294 11.59 21.44 12.47
N VAL A 295 11.76 20.21 11.96
CA VAL A 295 11.02 19.03 12.42
C VAL A 295 11.31 18.75 13.90
N THR A 296 12.60 18.87 14.32
CA THR A 296 12.97 18.70 15.74
C THR A 296 12.25 19.71 16.62
N LYS A 297 12.17 20.98 16.18
CA LYS A 297 11.47 22.03 16.91
C LYS A 297 9.95 21.75 16.98
N GLU A 298 9.33 21.24 15.92
CA GLU A 298 7.93 20.82 15.98
C GLU A 298 7.71 19.75 17.05
N PHE A 299 8.57 18.73 17.11
CA PHE A 299 8.45 17.67 18.11
C PHE A 299 8.65 18.19 19.53
N GLU A 300 9.58 19.09 19.78
CA GLU A 300 9.76 19.71 21.09
C GLU A 300 8.54 20.51 21.50
N VAL A 301 7.97 21.30 20.60
CA VAL A 301 6.74 22.07 20.87
C VAL A 301 5.54 21.15 21.06
N GLY A 302 5.37 20.13 20.24
CA GLY A 302 4.32 19.13 20.39
C GLY A 302 4.36 18.41 21.73
N LYS A 303 5.58 17.99 22.14
CA LYS A 303 5.83 17.29 23.41
C LYS A 303 5.60 18.18 24.65
N THR A 304 6.08 19.41 24.62
CA THR A 304 6.09 20.29 25.80
C THR A 304 4.93 21.28 25.84
N GLY A 305 4.36 21.62 24.70
CA GLY A 305 3.39 22.71 24.52
C GLY A 305 4.03 24.10 24.53
N ALA A 306 5.35 24.20 24.74
CA ALA A 306 6.05 25.48 24.84
C ALA A 306 6.68 25.89 23.52
N GLY A 307 6.69 27.20 23.21
CA GLY A 307 7.40 27.74 22.05
C GLY A 307 6.58 27.82 20.75
N TRP A 308 5.27 27.63 20.80
CA TRP A 308 4.40 27.66 19.63
C TRP A 308 4.50 28.96 18.83
N GLU A 309 4.53 30.14 19.49
CA GLU A 309 4.66 31.43 18.79
C GLU A 309 5.94 31.49 17.93
N SER A 310 7.05 31.02 18.49
CA SER A 310 8.33 30.97 17.79
C SER A 310 8.33 29.94 16.64
N LEU A 311 7.66 28.77 16.83
CA LEU A 311 7.49 27.77 15.79
C LEU A 311 6.60 28.32 14.66
N ASN A 312 5.47 28.94 15.00
CA ASN A 312 4.55 29.52 14.01
C ASN A 312 5.24 30.62 13.17
N ALA A 313 6.07 31.46 13.79
CA ALA A 313 6.89 32.42 13.04
C ALA A 313 7.84 31.71 12.06
N THR A 314 8.47 30.59 12.48
CA THR A 314 9.32 29.79 11.61
C THR A 314 8.51 29.14 10.46
N ILE A 315 7.29 28.63 10.73
CA ILE A 315 6.37 28.10 9.72
C ILE A 315 6.12 29.16 8.62
N GLN A 316 5.77 30.41 9.00
CA GLN A 316 5.49 31.47 8.03
C GLN A 316 6.72 31.85 7.18
N GLN A 317 7.92 31.82 7.77
CA GLN A 317 9.18 32.16 7.09
C GLN A 317 9.68 31.03 6.17
N SER A 318 9.24 29.78 6.41
CA SER A 318 9.77 28.61 5.72
C SER A 318 8.96 28.20 4.48
N LYS A 319 7.81 28.79 4.23
CA LYS A 319 6.88 28.38 3.14
C LYS A 319 7.51 28.37 1.74
N GLU A 320 8.48 29.22 1.49
CA GLU A 320 9.18 29.34 0.20
C GLU A 320 10.49 28.51 0.16
N LYS A 321 10.82 27.80 1.24
CA LYS A 321 12.01 26.94 1.28
C LYS A 321 11.80 25.70 0.44
N LYS A 322 12.81 25.22 -0.28
CA LYS A 322 12.75 24.03 -1.11
C LYS A 322 12.38 22.77 -0.31
N TRP A 323 12.84 22.68 0.92
CA TRP A 323 12.54 21.53 1.79
C TRP A 323 11.12 21.56 2.39
N TRP A 324 10.37 22.65 2.21
CA TRP A 324 9.06 22.84 2.84
C TRP A 324 8.02 21.77 2.48
N SER A 325 8.08 21.22 1.28
CA SER A 325 7.20 20.13 0.83
C SER A 325 7.50 18.79 1.49
N HIS A 326 8.69 18.62 2.07
CA HIS A 326 9.16 17.36 2.66
C HIS A 326 8.93 17.25 4.16
N VAL A 327 8.41 18.27 4.81
CA VAL A 327 8.13 18.27 6.24
C VAL A 327 6.64 18.27 6.51
N THR A 328 6.23 17.53 7.53
CA THR A 328 4.89 17.61 8.09
C THR A 328 4.78 18.90 8.89
N LYS A 329 3.63 19.52 8.92
CA LYS A 329 3.38 20.77 9.63
C LYS A 329 1.97 20.77 10.20
N SER A 330 1.84 21.38 11.36
CA SER A 330 0.57 21.57 12.05
C SER A 330 0.11 23.02 11.96
N ASP A 331 -1.19 23.23 11.79
CA ASP A 331 -1.79 24.56 11.70
C ASP A 331 -2.04 25.21 13.07
N SER A 332 -1.95 24.41 14.15
CA SER A 332 -2.17 24.88 15.53
C SER A 332 -1.39 24.07 16.55
N LEU A 333 -1.21 24.63 17.77
CA LEU A 333 -0.60 23.95 18.88
C LEU A 333 -1.41 22.71 19.31
N ASP A 334 -2.74 22.83 19.34
CA ASP A 334 -3.62 21.72 19.74
C ASP A 334 -3.49 20.54 18.78
N GLU A 335 -3.41 20.82 17.50
CA GLU A 335 -3.17 19.82 16.46
C GLU A 335 -1.80 19.15 16.61
N LEU A 336 -0.75 19.94 16.78
CA LEU A 336 0.61 19.43 16.95
C LEU A 336 0.73 18.55 18.20
N ARG A 337 0.11 18.94 19.32
CA ARG A 337 0.06 18.13 20.53
C ARG A 337 -0.73 16.86 20.34
N HIS A 338 -1.86 16.93 19.65
CA HIS A 338 -2.64 15.76 19.31
C HIS A 338 -1.82 14.74 18.52
N TYR A 339 -1.06 15.19 17.50
CA TYR A 339 -0.18 14.30 16.73
C TYR A 339 0.97 13.75 17.55
N TRP A 340 1.56 14.57 18.42
CA TRP A 340 2.57 14.06 19.32
C TRP A 340 2.03 12.92 20.18
N ASP A 341 0.91 13.12 20.81
CA ASP A 341 0.33 12.16 21.77
C ASP A 341 -0.21 10.89 21.08
N THR A 342 -0.75 11.01 19.87
CA THR A 342 -1.46 9.90 19.20
C THR A 342 -0.64 9.19 18.11
N LEU A 343 0.44 9.80 17.62
CA LEU A 343 1.22 9.28 16.52
C LEU A 343 2.74 9.35 16.79
N TYR A 344 3.32 10.55 16.94
CA TYR A 344 4.78 10.69 16.96
C TYR A 344 5.45 10.03 18.14
N SER A 345 4.81 9.99 19.33
CA SER A 345 5.33 9.31 20.53
C SER A 345 5.23 7.78 20.48
N VAL A 346 4.59 7.22 19.46
CA VAL A 346 4.36 5.77 19.35
C VAL A 346 5.64 5.06 18.94
N ASP A 347 5.94 3.96 19.62
CA ASP A 347 6.94 2.99 19.23
C ASP A 347 6.28 1.73 18.66
N PRO A 348 6.32 1.55 17.32
CA PRO A 348 5.71 0.41 16.66
C PRO A 348 6.35 -0.94 16.98
N SER A 349 7.54 -0.97 17.57
CA SER A 349 8.24 -2.22 17.93
C SER A 349 7.63 -2.91 19.16
N LEU A 350 6.99 -2.15 20.05
CA LEU A 350 6.46 -2.68 21.31
C LEU A 350 5.40 -3.79 21.12
N PRO A 351 4.43 -3.70 20.20
CA PRO A 351 3.50 -4.80 19.95
C PRO A 351 4.17 -6.10 19.51
N LEU A 352 5.29 -6.05 18.77
CA LEU A 352 6.02 -7.25 18.34
C LEU A 352 6.49 -8.12 19.49
N GLN A 353 6.72 -7.56 20.67
CA GLN A 353 7.12 -8.31 21.87
C GLN A 353 6.06 -9.32 22.35
N LYS A 354 4.88 -9.32 21.73
CA LYS A 354 3.77 -10.25 22.01
C LYS A 354 3.38 -11.09 20.80
N VAL A 355 4.03 -10.91 19.65
CA VAL A 355 3.71 -11.61 18.40
C VAL A 355 4.40 -12.95 18.37
N THR A 356 3.61 -14.03 18.30
CA THR A 356 4.10 -15.42 18.28
C THR A 356 3.98 -16.07 16.90
N CYS A 357 3.16 -15.53 16.00
CA CYS A 357 3.02 -16.06 14.64
C CYS A 357 4.23 -15.74 13.75
N PRO A 358 4.45 -16.47 12.64
CA PRO A 358 5.49 -16.18 11.66
C PRO A 358 5.38 -14.78 11.08
N VAL A 359 6.53 -14.09 10.89
CA VAL A 359 6.60 -12.74 10.35
C VAL A 359 7.55 -12.71 9.15
N LEU A 360 7.05 -12.24 8.01
CA LEU A 360 7.84 -11.83 6.85
C LEU A 360 7.90 -10.31 6.78
N ALA A 361 9.08 -9.74 6.60
CA ALA A 361 9.26 -8.31 6.40
C ALA A 361 10.07 -8.02 5.14
N LEU A 362 9.51 -7.23 4.23
CA LEU A 362 10.05 -6.93 2.92
C LEU A 362 10.29 -5.43 2.77
N PHE A 363 11.50 -5.06 2.36
CA PHE A 363 11.95 -3.67 2.27
C PHE A 363 12.67 -3.39 0.96
N GLY A 364 12.70 -2.14 0.57
CA GLY A 364 13.59 -1.63 -0.47
C GLY A 364 14.89 -1.10 0.14
N GLU A 365 16.02 -1.35 -0.51
CA GLU A 365 17.33 -0.81 -0.09
C GLU A 365 17.37 0.73 -0.12
N LEU A 366 16.65 1.32 -1.08
CA LEU A 366 16.55 2.76 -1.32
C LEU A 366 15.26 3.36 -0.75
N ASP A 367 14.71 2.74 0.29
CA ASP A 367 13.53 3.25 0.96
C ASP A 367 13.84 4.54 1.74
N THR A 368 13.32 5.66 1.26
CA THR A 368 13.51 6.98 1.89
C THR A 368 12.50 7.24 3.02
N SER A 369 11.51 6.39 3.20
CA SER A 369 10.49 6.54 4.24
C SER A 369 10.72 5.64 5.45
N THR A 370 11.40 4.49 5.26
CA THR A 370 11.64 3.49 6.30
C THR A 370 13.14 3.33 6.55
N PRO A 371 13.65 3.59 7.75
CA PRO A 371 15.03 3.28 8.13
C PRO A 371 15.20 1.77 8.26
N VAL A 372 15.48 1.10 7.13
CA VAL A 372 15.42 -0.36 6.98
C VAL A 372 16.31 -1.10 7.97
N ALA A 373 17.57 -0.68 8.13
CA ALA A 373 18.52 -1.35 9.01
C ALA A 373 18.07 -1.32 10.47
N ASP A 374 17.66 -0.16 10.97
CA ASP A 374 17.17 0.01 12.34
C ASP A 374 15.83 -0.70 12.53
N THR A 375 14.96 -0.65 11.53
CA THR A 375 13.68 -1.37 11.53
C THR A 375 13.90 -2.87 11.69
N ILE A 376 14.75 -3.51 10.88
CA ILE A 376 15.05 -4.95 10.97
C ILE A 376 15.67 -5.30 12.32
N LYS A 377 16.58 -4.47 12.82
CA LYS A 377 17.19 -4.63 14.14
C LYS A 377 16.13 -4.64 15.23
N ASN A 378 15.28 -3.62 15.29
CA ASN A 378 14.24 -3.49 16.31
C ASN A 378 13.20 -4.61 16.22
N MET A 379 12.81 -5.03 14.99
CA MET A 379 11.94 -6.18 14.82
C MET A 379 12.54 -7.45 15.41
N ARG A 380 13.82 -7.71 15.15
CA ARG A 380 14.53 -8.89 15.68
C ARG A 380 14.62 -8.88 17.20
N GLU A 381 14.95 -7.73 17.78
CA GLU A 381 15.02 -7.54 19.22
C GLU A 381 13.65 -7.74 19.88
N ALA A 382 12.61 -7.11 19.36
CA ALA A 382 11.24 -7.23 19.88
C ALA A 382 10.68 -8.67 19.78
N LEU A 383 10.87 -9.33 18.65
CA LEU A 383 10.44 -10.73 18.46
C LEU A 383 11.24 -11.70 19.33
N SER A 384 12.50 -11.39 19.66
CA SER A 384 13.28 -12.17 20.63
C SER A 384 12.66 -12.12 22.03
N VAL A 385 12.11 -10.98 22.46
CA VAL A 385 11.35 -10.85 23.72
C VAL A 385 10.10 -11.74 23.70
N ALA A 386 9.43 -11.83 22.56
CA ALA A 386 8.30 -12.74 22.35
C ALA A 386 8.69 -14.22 22.22
N HIS A 387 9.98 -14.57 22.31
CA HIS A 387 10.52 -15.89 21.99
C HIS A 387 10.12 -16.40 20.59
N ASN A 388 9.90 -15.49 19.65
CA ASN A 388 9.51 -15.80 18.28
C ASN A 388 10.72 -15.83 17.35
N SER A 389 11.17 -17.04 17.01
CA SER A 389 12.26 -17.27 16.05
C SER A 389 11.81 -17.33 14.59
N ASN A 390 10.51 -17.26 14.32
CA ASN A 390 9.94 -17.36 12.97
C ASN A 390 9.86 -15.98 12.28
N PHE A 391 11.01 -15.30 12.22
CA PHE A 391 11.15 -14.02 11.55
C PHE A 391 12.05 -14.15 10.32
N THR A 392 11.55 -13.67 9.20
CA THR A 392 12.28 -13.56 7.94
C THR A 392 12.21 -12.12 7.46
N SER A 393 13.36 -11.53 7.14
CA SER A 393 13.42 -10.23 6.48
C SER A 393 14.18 -10.32 5.17
N HIS A 394 13.75 -9.55 4.17
CA HIS A 394 14.45 -9.42 2.91
C HIS A 394 14.47 -7.96 2.48
N THR A 395 15.64 -7.49 2.03
CA THR A 395 15.83 -6.15 1.48
C THR A 395 16.18 -6.27 0.01
N PHE A 396 15.32 -5.73 -0.84
CA PHE A 396 15.52 -5.78 -2.29
C PHE A 396 16.45 -4.65 -2.75
N PRO A 397 17.53 -4.96 -3.47
CA PRO A 397 18.42 -3.94 -4.01
C PRO A 397 17.67 -3.07 -5.03
N LYS A 398 18.04 -1.79 -5.11
CA LYS A 398 17.45 -0.81 -6.03
C LYS A 398 15.92 -0.68 -5.95
N ALA A 399 15.33 -1.01 -4.82
CA ALA A 399 13.91 -0.79 -4.58
C ALA A 399 13.70 0.34 -3.57
N GLY A 400 12.72 1.20 -3.81
CA GLY A 400 12.30 2.26 -2.91
C GLY A 400 11.11 1.85 -2.05
N HIS A 401 10.49 2.84 -1.39
CA HIS A 401 9.24 2.65 -0.68
C HIS A 401 8.15 2.19 -1.66
N GLY A 402 7.36 1.19 -1.29
CA GLY A 402 6.41 0.53 -2.21
C GLY A 402 7.02 -0.60 -3.05
N LEU A 403 8.31 -0.96 -2.84
CA LEU A 403 9.03 -2.03 -3.53
C LEU A 403 9.10 -1.85 -5.05
N LEU A 404 9.04 -0.62 -5.53
CA LEU A 404 9.28 -0.27 -6.94
C LEU A 404 10.78 -0.13 -7.21
N GLU A 405 11.23 -0.60 -8.37
CA GLU A 405 12.62 -0.44 -8.80
C GLU A 405 12.88 1.03 -9.10
N VAL A 406 13.89 1.61 -8.43
CA VAL A 406 14.30 3.02 -8.51
C VAL A 406 15.82 3.13 -8.54
N ASN A 407 16.36 4.34 -8.76
CA ASN A 407 17.81 4.56 -8.78
C ASN A 407 18.34 5.24 -7.52
N SER A 408 17.58 6.15 -6.94
CA SER A 408 17.98 6.92 -5.74
C SER A 408 16.97 6.83 -4.60
N GLY A 409 15.74 6.37 -4.88
CA GLY A 409 14.61 6.40 -3.95
C GLY A 409 13.86 7.73 -3.95
N ALA A 410 14.26 8.70 -4.76
CA ALA A 410 13.55 9.96 -4.89
C ALA A 410 12.11 9.74 -5.39
N SER A 411 11.17 10.46 -4.81
CA SER A 411 9.75 10.33 -5.09
C SER A 411 9.38 10.56 -6.57
N ASN A 412 10.12 11.43 -7.26
CA ASN A 412 9.93 11.73 -8.68
C ASN A 412 10.36 10.60 -9.63
N GLU A 413 10.99 9.54 -9.13
CA GLU A 413 11.32 8.34 -9.89
C GLU A 413 10.15 7.35 -9.97
N ILE A 414 9.22 7.37 -8.99
CA ILE A 414 8.09 6.44 -8.93
C ILE A 414 7.28 6.40 -10.23
N PRO A 415 6.91 7.53 -10.86
CA PRO A 415 6.20 7.51 -12.13
C PRO A 415 6.96 6.83 -13.26
N LYS A 416 8.28 6.80 -13.18
CA LYS A 416 9.19 6.24 -14.19
C LYS A 416 9.58 4.80 -13.90
N SER A 417 9.16 4.23 -12.77
CA SER A 417 9.41 2.82 -12.44
C SER A 417 8.79 1.90 -13.48
N LYS A 418 9.52 0.86 -13.84
CA LYS A 418 9.08 -0.10 -14.87
C LYS A 418 8.58 -1.41 -14.27
N ARG A 419 8.97 -1.69 -13.02
CA ARG A 419 8.67 -2.96 -12.37
C ARG A 419 8.77 -2.84 -10.85
N LEU A 420 8.14 -3.77 -10.17
CA LEU A 420 8.42 -4.08 -8.78
C LEU A 420 9.80 -4.74 -8.65
N ALA A 421 10.31 -4.76 -7.44
CA ALA A 421 11.61 -5.38 -7.14
C ALA A 421 11.72 -6.79 -7.74
N PRO A 422 12.82 -7.12 -8.39
CA PRO A 422 13.10 -8.50 -8.82
C PRO A 422 12.92 -9.48 -7.67
N GLU A 423 12.43 -10.69 -7.96
CA GLU A 423 12.24 -11.78 -6.99
C GLU A 423 11.21 -11.49 -5.87
N LEU A 424 10.51 -10.35 -5.88
CA LEU A 424 9.49 -10.02 -4.87
C LEU A 424 8.45 -11.14 -4.75
N TRP A 425 7.86 -11.52 -5.87
CA TRP A 425 6.80 -12.53 -5.90
C TRP A 425 7.28 -13.92 -5.53
N GLU A 426 8.49 -14.27 -5.96
CA GLU A 426 9.13 -15.54 -5.62
C GLU A 426 9.46 -15.62 -4.12
N THR A 427 9.98 -14.52 -3.55
CA THR A 427 10.28 -14.41 -2.11
C THR A 427 9.02 -14.60 -1.27
N MET A 428 7.93 -13.90 -1.63
CA MET A 428 6.65 -14.02 -0.94
C MET A 428 6.07 -15.44 -1.07
N ASP A 429 6.06 -16.00 -2.27
CA ASP A 429 5.50 -17.33 -2.54
C ASP A 429 6.25 -18.43 -1.79
N SER A 430 7.59 -18.41 -1.86
CA SER A 430 8.45 -19.36 -1.16
C SER A 430 8.26 -19.32 0.35
N TRP A 431 8.07 -18.13 0.91
CA TRP A 431 7.82 -17.98 2.35
C TRP A 431 6.43 -18.49 2.74
N LEU A 432 5.39 -18.17 1.97
CA LEU A 432 4.02 -18.64 2.22
C LEU A 432 3.92 -20.16 2.15
N GLN A 433 4.61 -20.82 1.20
CA GLN A 433 4.65 -22.27 1.08
C GLN A 433 5.31 -22.91 2.32
N LYS A 434 6.43 -22.36 2.79
CA LYS A 434 7.10 -22.84 4.01
C LYS A 434 6.23 -22.68 5.26
N THR A 435 5.46 -21.59 5.33
CA THR A 435 4.56 -21.34 6.47
C THR A 435 3.41 -22.34 6.49
N LYS A 436 2.81 -22.62 5.33
CA LYS A 436 1.74 -23.64 5.19
C LYS A 436 2.23 -25.06 5.57
N SER A 437 3.45 -25.42 5.20
CA SER A 437 4.00 -26.78 5.48
C SER A 437 4.34 -27.00 6.95
N ARG A 438 4.67 -25.96 7.71
CA ARG A 438 4.95 -26.05 9.16
C ARG A 438 3.70 -26.29 10.01
N GLU A 439 2.53 -25.90 9.54
CA GLU A 439 1.27 -26.14 10.21
C GLU A 439 0.76 -27.58 10.05
N GLN A 440 1.35 -28.37 9.16
CA GLN A 440 0.99 -29.76 8.90
C GLN A 440 1.84 -30.76 9.67
N ASN A 441 2.91 -30.31 10.31
CA ASN A 441 3.79 -31.10 11.17
C ASN A 441 3.66 -30.73 12.66
#